data_78605a586e617e868e92b522b5b928ae
#
_entry.id   78605a586e617e868e92b522b5b928ae
#
_cell.length_a   1.000
_cell.length_b   1.000
_cell.length_c   1.000
_cell.angle_alpha   90.00
_cell.angle_beta   90.00
_cell.angle_gamma   90.00
#
_symmetry.space_group_name_H-M   'P 1'
#
loop_
_entity.id
_entity.type
_entity.pdbx_description
1 polymer ?
#
loop_
_entity_poly.entity_id
_entity_poly.type
_entity_poly.pdbx_seq_one_letter_code
_entity_poly.pdbx_strand_id
1 'polypeptide(L)'
;MSNSNRYVYGIVNTADTGDIEFETDAVAGADRVYTVTHRRLGAVVSNIDTTDPEETDEDAQRHDDVLREIMDYDGGKTIVPMQFGMAFENDRTLKNVLRGARPAFRRAMSDIEGRIELGLKLVTQEDGSVDRDEVEDAVSDELDPIAAQAVQNGRFSDRLVLNRSYLVDEDERESFDEAVARLEDRYGDELLVQYTGPFAPYSFVNVEIGAQSQ
;
A
#
# COMPACT_ATOMS: atom_id res chain seq x y z
N MET A 1 -15.81 28.86 -11.37
CA MET A 1 -15.67 27.40 -11.37
C MET A 1 -14.29 27.13 -10.82
N SER A 2 -14.18 26.70 -9.57
CA SER A 2 -12.88 26.35 -8.98
C SER A 2 -12.30 25.22 -9.80
N ASN A 3 -11.13 25.46 -10.35
CA ASN A 3 -10.36 24.44 -11.07
C ASN A 3 -9.70 23.59 -9.98
N SER A 4 -10.43 22.63 -9.40
CA SER A 4 -9.90 21.74 -8.40
C SER A 4 -9.05 20.66 -9.07
N ASN A 5 -7.88 20.40 -8.51
CA ASN A 5 -7.01 19.33 -8.95
C ASN A 5 -7.52 17.97 -8.44
N ARG A 6 -7.05 16.88 -9.03
CA ARG A 6 -7.40 15.50 -8.67
C ARG A 6 -6.22 14.87 -7.94
N TYR A 7 -6.31 14.75 -6.64
CA TYR A 7 -5.40 13.94 -5.85
C TYR A 7 -5.78 12.47 -6.01
N VAL A 8 -4.81 11.60 -6.29
CA VAL A 8 -5.05 10.19 -6.61
C VAL A 8 -4.54 9.29 -5.49
N TYR A 9 -5.41 8.50 -4.90
CA TYR A 9 -5.08 7.49 -3.88
C TYR A 9 -4.62 6.17 -4.51
N GLY A 10 -5.33 5.71 -5.52
CA GLY A 10 -5.04 4.46 -6.20
C GLY A 10 -5.90 4.24 -7.42
N ILE A 11 -5.63 3.14 -8.11
CA ILE A 11 -6.33 2.76 -9.34
C ILE A 11 -7.02 1.42 -9.12
N VAL A 12 -8.30 1.34 -9.51
CA VAL A 12 -9.15 0.16 -9.39
C VAL A 12 -9.65 -0.31 -10.76
N ASN A 13 -10.14 -1.55 -10.84
CA ASN A 13 -10.86 -2.06 -12.01
C ASN A 13 -12.37 -1.80 -11.83
N THR A 14 -12.92 -0.82 -12.52
CA THR A 14 -14.34 -0.45 -12.38
C THR A 14 -15.32 -1.52 -12.86
N ALA A 15 -14.85 -2.57 -13.56
CA ALA A 15 -15.70 -3.71 -13.89
C ALA A 15 -16.03 -4.57 -12.65
N ASP A 16 -15.14 -4.53 -11.64
CA ASP A 16 -15.25 -5.34 -10.43
C ASP A 16 -15.76 -4.50 -9.25
N THR A 17 -15.49 -3.18 -9.27
CA THR A 17 -15.83 -2.29 -8.15
C THR A 17 -17.08 -1.43 -8.41
N GLY A 18 -17.47 -1.21 -9.68
CA GLY A 18 -18.35 -0.10 -10.02
C GLY A 18 -17.70 1.27 -9.80
N ASP A 19 -18.49 2.31 -9.66
CA ASP A 19 -18.04 3.63 -9.25
C ASP A 19 -18.01 3.70 -7.71
N ILE A 20 -16.84 4.03 -7.16
CA ILE A 20 -16.65 4.25 -5.73
C ILE A 20 -16.96 5.71 -5.42
N GLU A 21 -17.74 5.96 -4.39
CA GLU A 21 -18.01 7.31 -3.87
C GLU A 21 -18.38 7.22 -2.39
N PHE A 22 -17.66 7.98 -1.54
CA PHE A 22 -17.94 8.10 -0.10
C PHE A 22 -17.42 9.43 0.45
N GLU A 23 -17.91 9.80 1.64
CA GLU A 23 -17.45 10.96 2.41
C GLU A 23 -16.50 10.48 3.51
N THR A 24 -15.33 11.09 3.63
CA THR A 24 -14.31 10.80 4.64
C THR A 24 -13.33 11.97 4.76
N ASP A 25 -12.62 12.06 5.88
CA ASP A 25 -11.51 13.00 6.02
C ASP A 25 -10.35 12.59 5.10
N ALA A 26 -10.15 13.38 4.06
CA ALA A 26 -9.22 13.08 2.99
C ALA A 26 -8.06 14.09 2.92
N VAL A 27 -7.06 13.82 2.08
CA VAL A 27 -5.85 14.63 1.93
C VAL A 27 -6.17 16.08 1.62
N ALA A 28 -5.41 17.02 2.20
CA ALA A 28 -5.54 18.46 2.04
C ALA A 28 -6.93 19.01 2.41
N GLY A 29 -7.60 18.38 3.39
CA GLY A 29 -8.90 18.81 3.90
C GLY A 29 -10.07 18.53 2.96
N ALA A 30 -9.90 17.65 1.97
CA ALA A 30 -11.02 17.17 1.18
C ALA A 30 -11.92 16.26 2.03
N ASP A 31 -13.21 16.26 1.72
CA ASP A 31 -14.26 15.54 2.46
C ASP A 31 -14.97 14.48 1.61
N ARG A 32 -14.59 14.34 0.35
CA ARG A 32 -15.20 13.41 -0.60
C ARG A 32 -14.18 12.71 -1.45
N VAL A 33 -14.33 11.39 -1.53
CA VAL A 33 -13.55 10.50 -2.40
C VAL A 33 -14.49 9.92 -3.45
N TYR A 34 -14.03 9.88 -4.71
CA TYR A 34 -14.83 9.37 -5.83
C TYR A 34 -13.95 8.83 -6.96
N THR A 35 -14.55 8.17 -7.93
CA THR A 35 -13.85 7.55 -9.07
C THR A 35 -13.91 8.42 -10.33
N VAL A 36 -12.74 8.66 -10.94
CA VAL A 36 -12.60 9.20 -12.30
C VAL A 36 -12.28 8.06 -13.25
N THR A 37 -13.26 7.67 -14.08
CA THR A 37 -13.20 6.47 -14.91
C THR A 37 -12.67 6.74 -16.31
N HIS A 38 -11.77 5.87 -16.78
CA HIS A 38 -11.37 5.71 -18.16
C HIS A 38 -11.47 4.24 -18.59
N ARG A 39 -12.52 3.86 -19.32
CA ARG A 39 -12.86 2.47 -19.67
C ARG A 39 -13.10 1.63 -18.41
N ARG A 40 -12.21 0.61 -18.16
CA ARG A 40 -12.27 -0.27 -16.99
C ARG A 40 -11.31 0.14 -15.87
N LEU A 41 -10.57 1.24 -16.04
CA LEU A 41 -9.72 1.79 -15.01
C LEU A 41 -10.41 2.98 -14.35
N GLY A 42 -10.49 2.96 -13.03
CA GLY A 42 -10.96 4.05 -12.19
C GLY A 42 -9.84 4.56 -11.32
N ALA A 43 -9.52 5.85 -11.42
CA ALA A 43 -8.69 6.51 -10.43
C ALA A 43 -9.58 6.95 -9.26
N VAL A 44 -9.28 6.50 -8.06
CA VAL A 44 -9.96 6.95 -6.85
C VAL A 44 -9.30 8.24 -6.38
N VAL A 45 -10.09 9.31 -6.31
CA VAL A 45 -9.57 10.68 -6.18
C VAL A 45 -10.36 11.51 -5.18
N SER A 46 -9.72 12.57 -4.68
CA SER A 46 -10.37 13.71 -4.04
C SER A 46 -10.03 15.01 -4.77
N ASN A 47 -10.81 16.07 -4.51
CA ASN A 47 -10.56 17.40 -5.04
C ASN A 47 -9.70 18.18 -4.08
N ILE A 48 -8.57 18.69 -4.55
CA ILE A 48 -7.66 19.56 -3.79
C ILE A 48 -7.33 20.83 -4.57
N ASP A 49 -6.84 21.87 -3.87
CA ASP A 49 -6.57 23.18 -4.49
C ASP A 49 -5.18 23.30 -5.12
N THR A 50 -4.30 22.31 -4.92
CA THR A 50 -2.92 22.30 -5.41
C THR A 50 -2.60 21.03 -6.20
N THR A 51 -1.58 21.07 -7.06
CA THR A 51 -0.98 19.87 -7.68
C THR A 51 0.25 19.37 -6.94
N ASP A 52 0.67 20.07 -5.89
CA ASP A 52 1.85 19.75 -5.07
C ASP A 52 1.43 19.87 -3.59
N PRO A 53 0.69 18.87 -3.05
CA PRO A 53 0.28 18.87 -1.66
C PRO A 53 1.49 18.65 -0.76
N GLU A 54 1.53 19.40 0.34
CA GLU A 54 2.57 19.25 1.37
C GLU A 54 2.38 17.88 2.07
N GLU A 55 3.47 17.10 2.17
CA GLU A 55 3.46 15.83 2.88
C GLU A 55 3.57 16.09 4.38
N THR A 56 2.44 16.08 5.06
CA THR A 56 2.36 16.10 6.52
C THR A 56 2.06 14.70 7.05
N ASP A 57 2.44 14.41 8.30
CA ASP A 57 2.12 13.13 8.94
C ASP A 57 0.60 12.86 8.93
N GLU A 58 -0.20 13.91 9.12
CA GLU A 58 -1.66 13.84 9.11
C GLU A 58 -2.21 13.49 7.73
N ASP A 59 -1.72 14.13 6.66
CA ASP A 59 -2.18 13.84 5.31
C ASP A 59 -1.65 12.50 4.78
N ALA A 60 -0.45 12.08 5.20
CA ALA A 60 0.04 10.74 4.92
C ALA A 60 -0.86 9.67 5.58
N GLN A 61 -1.27 9.89 6.83
CA GLN A 61 -2.22 9.01 7.51
C GLN A 61 -3.59 8.98 6.81
N ARG A 62 -4.14 10.14 6.42
CA ARG A 62 -5.41 10.21 5.67
C ARG A 62 -5.34 9.48 4.34
N HIS A 63 -4.20 9.57 3.66
CA HIS A 63 -3.98 8.83 2.41
C HIS A 63 -4.10 7.31 2.62
N ASP A 64 -3.44 6.79 3.66
CA ASP A 64 -3.51 5.36 4.00
C ASP A 64 -4.90 4.94 4.49
N ASP A 65 -5.59 5.78 5.24
CA ASP A 65 -6.94 5.50 5.74
C ASP A 65 -7.94 5.40 4.58
N VAL A 66 -7.86 6.30 3.59
CA VAL A 66 -8.66 6.21 2.36
C VAL A 66 -8.38 4.92 1.60
N LEU A 67 -7.12 4.50 1.48
CA LEU A 67 -6.78 3.24 0.81
C LEU A 67 -7.35 2.02 1.54
N ARG A 68 -7.32 2.00 2.87
CA ARG A 68 -7.95 0.93 3.67
C ARG A 68 -9.46 0.91 3.47
N GLU A 69 -10.11 2.07 3.49
CA GLU A 69 -11.55 2.18 3.25
C GLU A 69 -11.94 1.63 1.87
N ILE A 70 -11.10 1.87 0.84
CA ILE A 70 -11.31 1.30 -0.50
C ILE A 70 -11.10 -0.22 -0.51
N MET A 71 -10.08 -0.71 0.19
CA MET A 71 -9.82 -2.16 0.30
C MET A 71 -10.98 -2.89 0.96
N ASP A 72 -11.63 -2.28 1.96
CA ASP A 72 -12.79 -2.84 2.67
C ASP A 72 -14.13 -2.56 1.95
N TYR A 73 -14.13 -1.69 0.93
CA TYR A 73 -15.34 -1.23 0.26
C TYR A 73 -16.09 -2.40 -0.41
N ASP A 74 -17.38 -2.57 -0.06
CA ASP A 74 -18.31 -3.54 -0.65
C ASP A 74 -17.71 -4.96 -0.79
N GLY A 75 -17.12 -5.48 0.29
CA GLY A 75 -16.59 -6.85 0.37
C GLY A 75 -15.17 -7.05 -0.14
N GLY A 76 -14.39 -5.99 -0.20
CA GLY A 76 -12.98 -6.02 -0.55
C GLY A 76 -12.69 -5.69 -2.02
N LYS A 77 -11.77 -4.76 -2.24
CA LYS A 77 -11.40 -4.31 -3.59
C LYS A 77 -9.88 -4.32 -3.77
N THR A 78 -9.46 -4.89 -4.90
CA THR A 78 -8.07 -4.75 -5.34
C THR A 78 -7.81 -3.33 -5.80
N ILE A 79 -6.87 -2.66 -5.16
CA ILE A 79 -6.42 -1.33 -5.51
C ILE A 79 -4.92 -1.32 -5.77
N VAL A 80 -4.50 -0.72 -6.88
CA VAL A 80 -3.09 -0.37 -7.14
C VAL A 80 -2.83 0.94 -6.42
N PRO A 81 -2.14 0.96 -5.28
CA PRO A 81 -1.91 2.18 -4.53
C PRO A 81 -1.00 3.14 -5.31
N MET A 82 -1.29 4.43 -5.20
CA MET A 82 -0.42 5.48 -5.71
C MET A 82 0.40 6.06 -4.55
N GLN A 83 1.61 6.51 -4.85
CA GLN A 83 2.41 7.19 -3.85
C GLN A 83 1.78 8.53 -3.46
N PHE A 84 2.03 8.97 -2.23
CA PHE A 84 1.61 10.29 -1.76
C PHE A 84 2.07 11.40 -2.72
N GLY A 85 1.25 12.44 -2.88
CA GLY A 85 1.57 13.61 -3.71
C GLY A 85 1.16 13.49 -5.19
N MET A 86 0.57 12.37 -5.61
CA MET A 86 0.13 12.20 -6.99
C MET A 86 -1.16 13.00 -7.26
N ALA A 87 -1.01 14.20 -7.84
CA ALA A 87 -2.12 15.08 -8.18
C ALA A 87 -2.07 15.53 -9.65
N PHE A 88 -3.23 15.74 -10.24
CA PHE A 88 -3.40 16.14 -11.65
C PHE A 88 -4.34 17.33 -11.76
N GLU A 89 -4.06 18.25 -12.68
CA GLU A 89 -4.82 19.49 -12.85
C GLU A 89 -6.32 19.28 -13.13
N ASN A 90 -6.68 18.17 -13.77
CA ASN A 90 -8.07 17.90 -14.17
C ASN A 90 -8.26 16.45 -14.63
N ASP A 91 -9.52 16.05 -14.80
CA ASP A 91 -9.92 14.72 -15.28
C ASP A 91 -9.30 14.34 -16.63
N ARG A 92 -9.12 15.31 -17.53
CA ARG A 92 -8.57 15.05 -18.87
C ARG A 92 -7.12 14.59 -18.78
N THR A 93 -6.31 15.28 -17.99
CA THR A 93 -4.91 14.94 -17.75
C THR A 93 -4.82 13.56 -17.10
N LEU A 94 -5.60 13.31 -16.04
CA LEU A 94 -5.68 12.03 -15.37
C LEU A 94 -6.10 10.89 -16.32
N LYS A 95 -7.14 11.06 -17.12
CA LYS A 95 -7.59 10.08 -18.11
C LYS A 95 -6.53 9.79 -19.19
N ASN A 96 -5.70 10.77 -19.55
CA ASN A 96 -4.56 10.54 -20.46
C ASN A 96 -3.50 9.64 -19.82
N VAL A 97 -3.21 9.81 -18.53
CA VAL A 97 -2.31 8.94 -17.76
C VAL A 97 -2.87 7.52 -17.68
N LEU A 98 -4.14 7.35 -17.29
CA LEU A 98 -4.80 6.05 -17.25
C LEU A 98 -4.76 5.33 -18.60
N ARG A 99 -4.91 6.07 -19.70
CA ARG A 99 -4.81 5.53 -21.06
C ARG A 99 -3.39 5.07 -21.39
N GLY A 100 -2.38 5.89 -21.07
CA GLY A 100 -0.97 5.62 -21.39
C GLY A 100 -0.39 4.46 -20.60
N ALA A 101 -0.68 4.41 -19.29
CA ALA A 101 -0.18 3.39 -18.37
C ALA A 101 -1.10 2.15 -18.23
N ARG A 102 -2.15 2.05 -19.05
CA ARG A 102 -3.16 0.97 -18.95
C ARG A 102 -2.58 -0.45 -18.89
N PRO A 103 -1.59 -0.85 -19.72
CA PRO A 103 -1.03 -2.19 -19.61
C PRO A 103 -0.31 -2.44 -18.29
N ALA A 104 0.40 -1.43 -17.76
CA ALA A 104 1.10 -1.51 -16.48
C ALA A 104 0.12 -1.65 -15.32
N PHE A 105 -0.93 -0.82 -15.26
CA PHE A 105 -1.98 -0.94 -14.23
C PHE A 105 -2.67 -2.30 -14.24
N ARG A 106 -3.01 -2.82 -15.42
CA ARG A 106 -3.65 -4.14 -15.52
C ARG A 106 -2.75 -5.27 -15.03
N ARG A 107 -1.45 -5.20 -15.32
CA ARG A 107 -0.49 -6.17 -14.81
C ARG A 107 -0.39 -6.06 -13.29
N ALA A 108 -0.17 -4.85 -12.77
CA ALA A 108 -0.08 -4.61 -11.34
C ALA A 108 -1.34 -5.13 -10.60
N MET A 109 -2.55 -4.85 -11.11
CA MET A 109 -3.79 -5.38 -10.53
C MET A 109 -3.80 -6.90 -10.49
N SER A 110 -3.40 -7.56 -11.59
CA SER A 110 -3.36 -9.02 -11.65
C SER A 110 -2.33 -9.64 -10.68
N ASP A 111 -1.22 -8.92 -10.45
CA ASP A 111 -0.14 -9.39 -9.58
C ASP A 111 -0.50 -9.29 -8.09
N ILE A 112 -1.45 -8.39 -7.73
CA ILE A 112 -1.87 -8.15 -6.33
C ILE A 112 -3.32 -8.55 -6.04
N GLU A 113 -4.04 -9.13 -6.99
CA GLU A 113 -5.45 -9.51 -6.83
C GLU A 113 -5.63 -10.51 -5.68
N GLY A 114 -6.53 -10.18 -4.73
CA GLY A 114 -6.80 -11.00 -3.54
C GLY A 114 -5.66 -11.06 -2.53
N ARG A 115 -4.73 -10.09 -2.58
CA ARG A 115 -3.54 -10.03 -1.73
C ARG A 115 -3.46 -8.75 -0.94
N ILE A 116 -2.83 -8.86 0.23
CA ILE A 116 -2.55 -7.77 1.16
C ILE A 116 -1.03 -7.67 1.40
N GLU A 117 -0.57 -6.48 1.76
CA GLU A 117 0.79 -6.28 2.24
C GLU A 117 0.82 -6.32 3.77
N LEU A 118 1.74 -7.13 4.31
CA LEU A 118 2.02 -7.25 5.74
C LEU A 118 3.48 -6.88 5.99
N GLY A 119 3.74 -6.05 6.99
CA GLY A 119 5.08 -5.59 7.35
C GLY A 119 5.60 -6.28 8.61
N LEU A 120 6.85 -6.74 8.59
CA LEU A 120 7.54 -7.29 9.76
C LEU A 120 8.86 -6.56 9.98
N LYS A 121 9.03 -6.00 11.18
CA LYS A 121 10.31 -5.45 11.66
C LYS A 121 10.70 -6.14 12.95
N LEU A 122 11.96 -6.55 13.02
CA LEU A 122 12.55 -7.11 14.22
C LEU A 122 13.66 -6.18 14.70
N VAL A 123 13.54 -5.69 15.93
CA VAL A 123 14.47 -4.71 16.51
C VAL A 123 15.06 -5.29 17.79
N THR A 124 16.38 -5.33 17.90
CA THR A 124 17.07 -5.81 19.12
C THR A 124 16.66 -4.97 20.33
N GLN A 125 16.24 -5.61 21.43
CA GLN A 125 16.00 -4.96 22.71
C GLN A 125 17.34 -4.46 23.33
N GLU A 126 17.27 -3.61 24.38
CA GLU A 126 18.48 -2.95 24.92
C GLU A 126 19.55 -3.94 25.39
N ASP A 127 19.13 -5.05 26.00
CA ASP A 127 20.01 -6.11 26.51
C ASP A 127 20.02 -7.35 25.59
N GLY A 128 19.35 -7.31 24.45
CA GLY A 128 19.22 -8.43 23.52
C GLY A 128 20.48 -8.60 22.67
N SER A 129 20.84 -9.86 22.44
CA SER A 129 21.92 -10.22 21.51
C SER A 129 21.50 -11.45 20.72
N VAL A 130 21.32 -11.27 19.41
CA VAL A 130 20.94 -12.35 18.50
C VAL A 130 21.93 -12.47 17.35
N ASP A 131 22.09 -13.68 16.84
CA ASP A 131 22.73 -13.88 15.54
C ASP A 131 21.73 -13.48 14.44
N ARG A 132 22.08 -12.46 13.69
CA ARG A 132 21.21 -11.89 12.67
C ARG A 132 20.89 -12.91 11.57
N ASP A 133 21.90 -13.62 11.10
CA ASP A 133 21.76 -14.58 10.02
C ASP A 133 20.84 -15.74 10.46
N GLU A 134 20.99 -16.21 11.71
CA GLU A 134 20.09 -17.23 12.27
C GLU A 134 18.64 -16.74 12.36
N VAL A 135 18.41 -15.49 12.75
CA VAL A 135 17.06 -14.90 12.82
C VAL A 135 16.47 -14.74 11.41
N GLU A 136 17.24 -14.22 10.45
CA GLU A 136 16.80 -14.05 9.07
C GLU A 136 16.43 -15.40 8.42
N ASP A 137 17.21 -16.44 8.65
CA ASP A 137 16.94 -17.80 8.18
C ASP A 137 15.67 -18.37 8.82
N ALA A 138 15.50 -18.23 10.14
CA ALA A 138 14.30 -18.70 10.84
C ALA A 138 13.03 -17.99 10.39
N VAL A 139 13.11 -16.67 10.14
CA VAL A 139 11.97 -15.90 9.58
C VAL A 139 11.65 -16.36 8.16
N SER A 140 12.67 -16.58 7.33
CA SER A 140 12.45 -17.07 5.96
C SER A 140 11.83 -18.47 5.94
N ASP A 141 12.28 -19.37 6.80
CA ASP A 141 11.74 -20.73 6.91
C ASP A 141 10.25 -20.74 7.32
N GLU A 142 9.85 -19.81 8.21
CA GLU A 142 8.47 -19.73 8.71
C GLU A 142 7.52 -18.97 7.76
N LEU A 143 7.96 -17.87 7.14
CA LEU A 143 7.08 -16.94 6.43
C LEU A 143 7.13 -17.05 4.91
N ASP A 144 8.29 -17.34 4.31
CA ASP A 144 8.41 -17.41 2.84
C ASP A 144 7.51 -18.49 2.20
N PRO A 145 7.25 -19.66 2.86
CA PRO A 145 6.32 -20.66 2.30
C PRO A 145 4.86 -20.21 2.23
N ILE A 146 4.46 -19.21 3.05
CA ILE A 146 3.08 -18.70 3.14
C ILE A 146 2.91 -17.46 2.26
N ALA A 147 3.98 -16.66 2.09
CA ALA A 147 3.96 -15.44 1.32
C ALA A 147 4.07 -15.72 -0.19
N ALA A 148 3.28 -15.00 -1.00
CA ALA A 148 3.42 -15.01 -2.45
C ALA A 148 4.72 -14.33 -2.91
N GLN A 149 5.12 -13.26 -2.21
CA GLN A 149 6.36 -12.52 -2.44
C GLN A 149 6.85 -11.88 -1.13
N ALA A 150 8.15 -11.64 -1.05
CA ALA A 150 8.78 -10.87 0.04
C ALA A 150 9.75 -9.83 -0.53
N VAL A 151 9.79 -8.66 0.09
CA VAL A 151 10.70 -7.55 -0.26
C VAL A 151 11.45 -7.10 0.98
N GLN A 152 12.79 -7.10 0.88
CA GLN A 152 13.65 -6.55 1.93
C GLN A 152 13.65 -5.04 1.86
N ASN A 153 13.23 -4.38 2.94
CA ASN A 153 13.25 -2.93 3.06
C ASN A 153 14.58 -2.42 3.63
N GLY A 154 14.83 -1.12 3.46
CA GLY A 154 16.04 -0.48 3.96
C GLY A 154 16.20 -0.61 5.48
N ARG A 155 17.44 -0.79 5.92
CA ARG A 155 17.81 -0.74 7.35
C ARG A 155 18.34 0.65 7.67
N PHE A 156 17.76 1.29 8.66
CA PHE A 156 18.10 2.63 9.11
C PHE A 156 18.69 2.69 10.52
N SER A 157 18.93 1.53 11.14
CA SER A 157 19.49 1.39 12.49
C SER A 157 20.25 0.08 12.63
N ASP A 158 21.34 0.09 13.41
CA ASP A 158 22.11 -1.12 13.74
C ASP A 158 21.32 -2.11 14.60
N ARG A 159 20.32 -1.63 15.33
CA ARG A 159 19.38 -2.45 16.11
C ARG A 159 18.31 -3.14 15.27
N LEU A 160 18.11 -2.71 14.03
CA LEU A 160 17.14 -3.29 13.12
C LEU A 160 17.70 -4.58 12.51
N VAL A 161 17.24 -5.71 13.01
CA VAL A 161 17.65 -7.04 12.57
C VAL A 161 17.04 -7.36 11.23
N LEU A 162 15.70 -7.15 11.09
CA LEU A 162 14.94 -7.44 9.90
C LEU A 162 13.94 -6.33 9.63
N ASN A 163 13.73 -6.00 8.34
CA ASN A 163 12.66 -5.11 7.86
C ASN A 163 12.18 -5.62 6.51
N ARG A 164 11.07 -6.36 6.50
CA ARG A 164 10.50 -6.96 5.28
C ARG A 164 9.03 -6.64 5.12
N SER A 165 8.60 -6.47 3.87
CA SER A 165 7.20 -6.50 3.46
C SER A 165 6.90 -7.84 2.80
N TYR A 166 5.74 -8.39 3.08
CA TYR A 166 5.24 -9.65 2.54
C TYR A 166 3.93 -9.41 1.80
N LEU A 167 3.82 -9.95 0.58
CA LEU A 167 2.57 -10.02 -0.16
C LEU A 167 1.94 -11.38 0.15
N VAL A 168 0.78 -11.37 0.79
CA VAL A 168 0.13 -12.58 1.29
C VAL A 168 -1.27 -12.67 0.70
N ASP A 169 -1.67 -13.86 0.25
CA ASP A 169 -3.04 -14.10 -0.15
C ASP A 169 -3.97 -13.92 1.06
N GLU A 170 -5.09 -13.23 0.89
CA GLU A 170 -5.99 -12.88 2.00
C GLU A 170 -6.49 -14.10 2.77
N ASP A 171 -6.68 -15.23 2.05
CA ASP A 171 -7.06 -16.52 2.63
C ASP A 171 -5.96 -17.16 3.50
N GLU A 172 -4.68 -16.80 3.28
CA GLU A 172 -3.53 -17.30 4.03
C GLU A 172 -3.13 -16.36 5.20
N ARG A 173 -3.87 -15.29 5.42
CA ARG A 173 -3.57 -14.30 6.47
C ARG A 173 -3.50 -14.94 7.86
N GLU A 174 -4.46 -15.80 8.21
CA GLU A 174 -4.49 -16.46 9.52
C GLU A 174 -3.25 -17.35 9.72
N SER A 175 -2.84 -18.09 8.68
CA SER A 175 -1.62 -18.91 8.70
C SER A 175 -0.37 -18.06 8.90
N PHE A 176 -0.34 -16.87 8.27
CA PHE A 176 0.77 -15.92 8.42
C PHE A 176 0.80 -15.31 9.81
N ASP A 177 -0.34 -14.89 10.36
CA ASP A 177 -0.48 -14.35 11.72
C ASP A 177 0.02 -15.36 12.76
N GLU A 178 -0.34 -16.65 12.64
CA GLU A 178 0.14 -17.72 13.50
C GLU A 178 1.67 -17.95 13.39
N ALA A 179 2.23 -17.84 12.17
CA ALA A 179 3.66 -17.96 11.97
C ALA A 179 4.44 -16.81 12.63
N VAL A 180 3.92 -15.57 12.52
CA VAL A 180 4.49 -14.41 13.24
C VAL A 180 4.41 -14.60 14.75
N ALA A 181 3.30 -15.12 15.29
CA ALA A 181 3.16 -15.40 16.72
C ALA A 181 4.20 -16.42 17.21
N ARG A 182 4.51 -17.47 16.41
CA ARG A 182 5.58 -18.42 16.76
C ARG A 182 6.96 -17.76 16.80
N LEU A 183 7.23 -16.82 15.89
CA LEU A 183 8.50 -16.05 15.91
C LEU A 183 8.56 -15.13 17.13
N GLU A 184 7.44 -14.51 17.52
CA GLU A 184 7.36 -13.68 18.73
C GLU A 184 7.58 -14.53 19.99
N ASP A 185 6.97 -15.71 20.08
CA ASP A 185 7.19 -16.65 21.19
C ASP A 185 8.65 -17.11 21.28
N ARG A 186 9.34 -17.25 20.14
CA ARG A 186 10.73 -17.71 20.08
C ARG A 186 11.73 -16.62 20.41
N TYR A 187 11.50 -15.38 19.97
CA TYR A 187 12.49 -14.30 20.01
C TYR A 187 12.06 -13.08 20.83
N GLY A 188 10.85 -13.06 21.39
CA GLY A 188 10.29 -11.88 22.07
C GLY A 188 11.05 -11.42 23.32
N ASP A 189 11.91 -12.25 23.88
CA ASP A 189 12.79 -11.86 24.99
C ASP A 189 13.98 -11.00 24.50
N GLU A 190 14.48 -11.23 23.27
CA GLU A 190 15.64 -10.54 22.70
C GLU A 190 15.26 -9.50 21.65
N LEU A 191 14.11 -9.69 20.97
CA LEU A 191 13.65 -8.85 19.88
C LEU A 191 12.29 -8.24 20.16
N LEU A 192 12.15 -6.96 19.83
CA LEU A 192 10.85 -6.33 19.68
C LEU A 192 10.30 -6.68 18.29
N VAL A 193 9.21 -7.43 18.25
CA VAL A 193 8.48 -7.78 17.02
C VAL A 193 7.47 -6.69 16.70
N GLN A 194 7.63 -6.03 15.57
CA GLN A 194 6.69 -5.05 15.05
C GLN A 194 6.03 -5.64 13.81
N TYR A 195 4.81 -6.15 13.99
CA TYR A 195 3.97 -6.67 12.93
C TYR A 195 2.87 -5.66 12.59
N THR A 196 2.73 -5.31 11.32
CA THR A 196 1.87 -4.23 10.85
C THR A 196 1.12 -4.60 9.56
N GLY A 197 -0.01 -3.97 9.32
CA GLY A 197 -0.90 -4.20 8.19
C GLY A 197 -2.30 -4.63 8.63
N PRO A 198 -3.19 -5.03 7.73
CA PRO A 198 -2.93 -5.06 6.28
C PRO A 198 -2.82 -3.66 5.66
N PHE A 199 -1.96 -3.56 4.65
CA PHE A 199 -1.80 -2.36 3.83
C PHE A 199 -2.11 -2.67 2.37
N ALA A 200 -2.42 -1.62 1.60
CA ALA A 200 -2.37 -1.70 0.16
C ALA A 200 -0.95 -2.07 -0.31
N PRO A 201 -0.79 -2.90 -1.36
CA PRO A 201 0.51 -3.49 -1.70
C PRO A 201 1.50 -2.52 -2.34
N TYR A 202 1.93 -1.48 -1.64
CA TYR A 202 2.88 -0.46 -2.12
C TYR A 202 4.22 -1.04 -2.54
N SER A 203 4.75 -1.96 -1.74
CA SER A 203 6.08 -2.53 -1.96
C SER A 203 6.13 -3.48 -3.17
N PHE A 204 4.97 -3.90 -3.67
CA PHE A 204 4.81 -4.89 -4.73
C PHE A 204 4.29 -4.31 -6.04
N VAL A 205 4.04 -3.00 -6.08
CA VAL A 205 3.56 -2.31 -7.25
C VAL A 205 4.64 -1.35 -7.77
N ASN A 206 5.05 -1.55 -9.02
CA ASN A 206 5.91 -0.62 -9.73
C ASN A 206 5.22 -0.18 -11.03
N VAL A 207 4.46 0.89 -10.96
CA VAL A 207 3.86 1.52 -12.14
C VAL A 207 4.54 2.86 -12.39
N GLU A 208 5.48 2.88 -13.34
CA GLU A 208 6.06 4.14 -13.82
C GLU A 208 5.02 4.94 -14.61
N ILE A 209 4.48 5.96 -13.99
CA ILE A 209 3.70 6.98 -14.69
C ILE A 209 4.70 7.94 -15.31
N GLY A 210 4.94 7.78 -16.62
CA GLY A 210 5.80 8.69 -17.35
C GLY A 210 5.34 10.13 -17.12
N ALA A 211 6.11 10.90 -16.35
CA ALA A 211 5.98 12.34 -16.29
C ALA A 211 6.24 12.88 -17.70
N GLN A 212 5.19 13.17 -18.45
CA GLN A 212 5.33 13.99 -19.64
C GLN A 212 5.52 15.42 -19.17
N SER A 213 6.78 15.74 -18.87
CA SER A 213 7.25 17.12 -18.81
C SER A 213 7.04 17.75 -20.19
N GLN A 214 6.16 18.72 -20.31
CA GLN A 214 6.23 19.81 -21.27
C GLN A 214 5.81 21.10 -20.60
#